data_5d3683c33171531ae18133fef0a445fb
#
_entry.id   5d3683c33171531ae18133fef0a445fb
#
_cell.length_a   1.000
_cell.length_b   1.000
_cell.length_c   1.000
_cell.angle_alpha   90.00
_cell.angle_beta   90.00
_cell.angle_gamma   90.00
#
_symmetry.space_group_name_H-M   'P 1'
#
loop_
_entity.id
_entity.type
_entity.pdbx_description
1 polymer ?
#
loop_
_entity_poly.entity_id
_entity_poly.type
_entity_poly.pdbx_seq_one_letter_code
_entity_poly.pdbx_strand_id
1 'polypeptide(L)' 'MDLGEAAGEDVAARLAWLRIEHRDLDAAIEALRAMGAPDQIRLARLKKRKLRLKDEIAALEDLAVPDIIA' A
#
# COMPACT_ATOMS: atom_id res chain seq x y z
N MET A 1 23.08 11.55 -9.57
CA MET A 1 22.16 10.42 -9.51
C MET A 1 21.27 10.40 -10.73
N ASP A 2 21.22 9.29 -11.37
CA ASP A 2 20.46 9.18 -12.60
C ASP A 2 19.04 8.76 -12.29
N LEU A 3 18.13 9.69 -12.29
CA LEU A 3 16.75 9.42 -11.98
C LEU A 3 15.98 8.86 -13.19
N GLY A 4 16.52 9.06 -14.37
CA GLY A 4 15.84 8.64 -15.58
C GLY A 4 15.74 7.14 -15.72
N GLU A 5 16.85 6.45 -15.53
CA GLU A 5 16.86 5.00 -15.67
C GLU A 5 16.30 4.28 -14.47
N ALA A 6 16.58 4.81 -13.30
CA ALA A 6 16.16 4.15 -12.06
C ALA A 6 14.69 4.35 -11.76
N ALA A 7 14.05 5.32 -12.41
CA ALA A 7 12.69 5.69 -12.07
C ALA A 7 11.71 4.52 -12.19
N GLY A 8 11.82 3.75 -13.28
CA GLY A 8 10.95 2.61 -13.49
C GLY A 8 11.14 1.51 -12.47
N GLU A 9 12.41 1.23 -12.17
CA GLU A 9 12.74 0.22 -11.18
C GLU A 9 12.35 0.68 -9.79
N ASP A 10 12.54 1.98 -9.51
CA ASP A 10 12.15 2.53 -8.23
C ASP A 10 10.65 2.41 -8.01
N VAL A 11 9.88 2.69 -9.03
CA VAL A 11 8.42 2.59 -8.93
C VAL A 11 8.00 1.15 -8.69
N ALA A 12 8.59 0.21 -9.43
CA ALA A 12 8.26 -1.20 -9.26
C ALA A 12 8.63 -1.71 -7.86
N ALA A 13 9.81 -1.31 -7.39
CA ALA A 13 10.26 -1.70 -6.07
C ALA A 13 9.37 -1.09 -4.99
N ARG A 14 8.99 0.17 -5.18
CA ARG A 14 8.12 0.85 -4.25
C ARG A 14 6.75 0.18 -4.19
N LEU A 15 6.21 -0.18 -5.36
CA LEU A 15 4.94 -0.87 -5.42
C LEU A 15 4.99 -2.20 -4.68
N ALA A 16 6.05 -2.97 -4.91
CA ALA A 16 6.18 -4.25 -4.23
C ALA A 16 6.20 -4.07 -2.72
N TRP A 17 6.95 -3.08 -2.26
CA TRP A 17 7.04 -2.78 -0.84
C TRP A 17 5.69 -2.36 -0.27
N LEU A 18 5.00 -1.47 -0.96
CA LEU A 18 3.71 -0.98 -0.51
C LEU A 18 2.67 -2.10 -0.45
N ARG A 19 2.72 -3.02 -1.41
CA ARG A 19 1.80 -4.14 -1.40
C ARG A 19 2.04 -5.06 -0.22
N ILE A 20 3.29 -5.26 0.16
CA ILE A 20 3.63 -6.04 1.34
C ILE A 20 3.09 -5.33 2.58
N GLU A 21 3.32 -4.03 2.69
CA GLU A 21 2.82 -3.28 3.83
C GLU A 21 1.30 -3.30 3.91
N HIS A 22 0.65 -3.20 2.76
CA HIS A 22 -0.80 -3.26 2.72
C HIS A 22 -1.31 -4.59 3.24
N ARG A 23 -0.68 -5.67 2.82
CA ARG A 23 -1.03 -7.01 3.28
C ARG A 23 -0.80 -7.15 4.77
N ASP A 24 0.31 -6.61 5.26
CA ASP A 24 0.61 -6.68 6.69
C ASP A 24 -0.42 -5.93 7.51
N LEU A 25 -0.87 -4.79 7.01
CA LEU A 25 -1.91 -4.03 7.69
C LEU A 25 -3.24 -4.77 7.69
N ASP A 26 -3.59 -5.43 6.60
CA ASP A 26 -4.78 -6.26 6.57
C ASP A 26 -4.72 -7.34 7.64
N ALA A 27 -3.58 -8.00 7.74
CA ALA A 27 -3.41 -9.06 8.73
C ALA A 27 -3.49 -8.51 10.14
N ALA A 28 -2.90 -7.33 10.36
CA ALA A 28 -2.94 -6.71 11.68
C ALA A 28 -4.37 -6.32 12.06
N ILE A 29 -5.13 -5.81 11.11
CA ILE A 29 -6.53 -5.44 11.35
C ILE A 29 -7.34 -6.68 11.70
N GLU A 30 -7.16 -7.75 10.95
CA GLU A 30 -7.87 -8.99 11.20
C GLU A 30 -7.52 -9.57 12.57
N ALA A 31 -6.23 -9.53 12.92
CA ALA A 31 -5.79 -10.03 14.22
C ALA A 31 -6.41 -9.21 15.35
N LEU A 32 -6.48 -7.89 15.17
CA LEU A 32 -7.05 -7.02 16.17
C LEU A 32 -8.54 -7.30 16.37
N ARG A 33 -9.24 -7.52 15.27
CA ARG A 33 -10.66 -7.85 15.33
C ARG A 33 -10.89 -9.18 16.02
N ALA A 34 -10.01 -10.13 15.78
CA ALA A 34 -10.16 -11.47 16.34
C ALA A 34 -10.00 -11.49 17.86
N MET A 35 -9.46 -10.43 18.43
CA MET A 35 -9.29 -10.36 19.87
C MET A 35 -10.61 -10.15 20.63
N GLY A 36 -11.68 -9.92 19.91
CA GLY A 36 -13.00 -9.84 20.55
C GLY A 36 -13.38 -8.49 21.08
N ALA A 37 -12.43 -7.75 21.60
CA ALA A 37 -12.67 -6.38 22.08
C ALA A 37 -11.56 -5.49 21.57
N PRO A 38 -11.56 -5.19 20.29
CA PRO A 38 -10.47 -4.46 19.69
C PRO A 38 -10.43 -3.01 20.18
N ASP A 39 -9.21 -2.50 20.26
CA ASP A 39 -8.99 -1.10 20.54
C ASP A 39 -9.46 -0.31 19.31
N GLN A 40 -10.57 0.42 19.49
CA GLN A 40 -11.19 1.11 18.37
C GLN A 40 -10.31 2.21 17.80
N ILE A 41 -9.52 2.86 18.67
CA ILE A 41 -8.62 3.92 18.19
C ILE A 41 -7.52 3.31 17.34
N ARG A 42 -6.92 2.22 17.82
CA ARG A 42 -5.88 1.55 17.06
C ARG A 42 -6.41 1.00 15.75
N LEU A 43 -7.60 0.42 15.80
CA LEU A 43 -8.23 -0.12 14.60
C LEU A 43 -8.46 0.98 13.57
N ALA A 44 -8.96 2.13 14.02
CA ALA A 44 -9.20 3.26 13.13
C ALA A 44 -7.91 3.74 12.49
N ARG A 45 -6.83 3.79 13.26
CA ARG A 45 -5.54 4.22 12.74
C ARG A 45 -5.02 3.26 11.67
N LEU A 46 -5.16 1.98 11.93
CA LEU A 46 -4.71 0.97 10.96
C LEU A 46 -5.51 1.03 9.69
N LYS A 47 -6.81 1.21 9.79
CA LYS A 47 -7.67 1.33 8.62
C LYS A 47 -7.34 2.57 7.81
N LYS A 48 -7.07 3.67 8.48
CA LYS A 48 -6.71 4.91 7.80
C LYS A 48 -5.37 4.75 7.07
N ARG A 49 -4.42 4.10 7.71
CA ARG A 49 -3.12 3.86 7.10
C ARG A 49 -3.25 2.94 5.90
N LYS A 50 -4.08 1.92 6.03
CA LYS A 50 -4.32 0.99 4.93
C LYS A 50 -4.91 1.73 3.73
N LEU A 51 -5.85 2.62 3.98
CA LEU A 51 -6.47 3.40 2.91
C LEU A 51 -5.46 4.29 2.21
N ARG A 52 -4.56 4.91 2.98
CA ARG A 52 -3.49 5.71 2.40
C ARG A 52 -2.58 4.89 1.51
N LEU A 53 -2.22 3.70 1.98
CA LEU A 53 -1.38 2.81 1.17
C LEU A 53 -2.08 2.41 -0.11
N LYS A 54 -3.36 2.13 -0.02
CA LYS A 54 -4.12 1.78 -1.21
C LYS A 54 -4.12 2.91 -2.23
N ASP A 55 -4.29 4.14 -1.75
CA ASP A 55 -4.26 5.30 -2.63
C ASP A 55 -2.90 5.48 -3.27
N GLU A 56 -1.85 5.29 -2.48
CA GLU A 56 -0.49 5.42 -2.97
C GLU A 56 -0.18 4.34 -4.00
N ILE A 57 -0.62 3.13 -3.74
CA ILE A 57 -0.45 2.03 -4.69
C ILE A 57 -1.14 2.35 -6.01
N ALA A 58 -2.36 2.83 -5.93
CA ALA A 58 -3.11 3.18 -7.14
C ALA A 58 -2.40 4.26 -7.94
N ALA A 59 -1.88 5.27 -7.25
CA ALA A 59 -1.17 6.34 -7.94
C ALA A 59 0.08 5.84 -8.63
N LEU A 60 0.82 4.95 -7.97
CA LEU A 60 2.03 4.41 -8.57
C LEU A 60 1.73 3.43 -9.69
N GLU A 61 0.64 2.70 -9.59
CA GLU A 61 0.23 1.82 -10.67
C GLU A 61 -0.09 2.59 -11.94
N ASP A 62 -0.68 3.76 -11.78
CA ASP A 62 -0.95 4.62 -12.93
C ASP A 62 0.33 5.07 -13.60
N LEU A 63 1.39 5.29 -12.82
CA LEU A 63 2.67 5.68 -13.39
C LEU A 63 3.41 4.50 -14.00
N ALA A 64 3.28 3.33 -13.39
CA ALA A 64 4.04 2.16 -13.82
C ALA A 64 3.45 1.51 -15.06
N VAL A 65 2.14 1.54 -15.19
CA VAL A 65 1.45 0.88 -16.29
C VAL A 65 1.29 1.87 -17.41
N PRO A 66 1.89 1.63 -18.57
CA PRO A 66 1.71 2.52 -19.69
C PRO A 66 0.25 2.53 -20.11
N ASP A 67 -0.15 3.63 -20.64
CA ASP A 67 -1.51 3.80 -21.10
C ASP A 67 -1.70 3.06 -22.41
N ILE A 68 -1.93 1.78 -22.30
CA ILE A 68 -2.07 0.95 -23.48
C ILE A 68 -3.49 0.52 -23.69
N ILE A 69 -4.38 1.22 -23.16
CA ILE A 69 -5.78 0.85 -23.32
C ILE A 69 -6.17 1.14 -24.73
N ALA A 70 -6.43 0.12 -25.39
CA ALA A 70 -6.87 0.24 -26.75
C ALA A 70 -8.34 0.51 -26.80
#